data_830e3e0a2b18541e079d15c96d9a3fb2
#
_entry.id   830e3e0a2b18541e079d15c96d9a3fb2
#
_cell.length_a   1.000
_cell.length_b   1.000
_cell.length_c   1.000
_cell.angle_alpha   90.00
_cell.angle_beta   90.00
_cell.angle_gamma   90.00
#
_symmetry.space_group_name_H-M   'P 1'
#
loop_
_entity.id
_entity.type
_entity.pdbx_description
1 polymer ?
#
loop_
_entity_poly.entity_id
_entity_poly.type
_entity_poly.pdbx_seq_one_letter_code
_entity_poly.pdbx_strand_id
1 'polypeptide(L)'
;SLIKVTAQNQAVPVDVIGRDELEAEGNPTMMDVILNLPSMSGTLNQQDQFQGSGVATGMKNINIRGMGGDRGLVLLNGKRVAPAAVRSAKSAVYPVDVGNFPMIAMQRMELLKNGGAVTYGSDAMTGVLNFITRRGFEGFEVKANFSDNDGSDGDQNVSMIWGTGNSSANLMIAIEYEKRDRLPIWERNFVDYSSPTGWP
;
A
#
# COMPACT_ATOMS: atom_id res chain seq x y z
N SER A 1 -2.21 -2.18 -19.94
CA SER A 1 -1.88 -0.91 -19.28
C SER A 1 -1.61 0.15 -20.33
N LEU A 2 -2.20 1.34 -20.19
CA LEU A 2 -1.87 2.52 -21.01
C LEU A 2 -0.49 3.08 -20.61
N ILE A 3 0.03 2.70 -19.47
CA ILE A 3 1.40 3.00 -19.07
C ILE A 3 2.29 1.97 -19.79
N LYS A 4 2.72 2.31 -20.98
CA LYS A 4 3.75 1.54 -21.68
C LYS A 4 5.10 2.01 -21.17
N VAL A 5 5.63 1.27 -20.21
CA VAL A 5 6.92 1.61 -19.61
C VAL A 5 8.05 1.03 -20.45
N THR A 6 8.68 1.89 -21.18
CA THR A 6 10.11 1.80 -21.43
C THR A 6 10.72 3.01 -20.73
N ALA A 7 11.31 2.81 -19.57
CA ALA A 7 11.76 3.88 -18.66
C ALA A 7 12.72 4.91 -19.28
N GLN A 8 13.25 4.63 -20.46
CA GLN A 8 14.26 5.46 -21.12
C GLN A 8 13.72 6.47 -22.14
N ASN A 9 12.44 6.44 -22.51
CA ASN A 9 11.90 7.30 -23.58
C ASN A 9 10.61 8.05 -23.23
N GLN A 10 10.26 8.20 -21.97
CA GLN A 10 9.03 8.90 -21.60
C GLN A 10 9.30 10.36 -21.22
N ALA A 11 8.50 11.26 -21.78
CA ALA A 11 8.45 12.67 -21.41
C ALA A 11 7.97 12.91 -19.96
N VAL A 12 7.44 11.86 -19.29
CA VAL A 12 6.95 11.90 -17.91
C VAL A 12 7.67 10.82 -17.09
N PRO A 13 8.31 11.17 -15.98
CA PRO A 13 9.03 10.20 -15.15
C PRO A 13 8.07 9.20 -14.50
N VAL A 14 8.30 7.93 -14.77
CA VAL A 14 7.64 6.80 -14.10
C VAL A 14 8.68 6.05 -13.30
N ASP A 15 8.48 5.96 -11.99
CA ASP A 15 9.29 5.08 -11.15
C ASP A 15 8.71 3.66 -11.23
N VAL A 16 9.58 2.69 -11.46
CA VAL A 16 9.21 1.28 -11.49
C VAL A 16 9.95 0.58 -10.37
N ILE A 17 9.21 0.05 -9.41
CA ILE A 17 9.71 -0.74 -8.29
C ILE A 17 9.48 -2.20 -8.64
N GLY A 18 10.56 -2.90 -8.94
CA GLY A 18 10.54 -4.30 -9.34
C GLY A 18 10.38 -5.28 -8.19
N ARG A 19 10.22 -6.55 -8.51
CA ARG A 19 10.06 -7.62 -7.50
C ARG A 19 11.24 -7.68 -6.55
N ASP A 20 12.45 -7.61 -7.07
CA ASP A 20 13.67 -7.70 -6.27
C ASP A 20 13.77 -6.54 -5.27
N GLU A 21 13.33 -5.34 -5.67
CA GLU A 21 13.28 -4.16 -4.82
C GLU A 21 12.17 -4.27 -3.76
N LEU A 22 11.00 -4.78 -4.15
CA LEU A 22 9.92 -5.08 -3.22
C LEU A 22 10.33 -6.09 -2.14
N GLU A 23 11.23 -7.02 -2.45
CA GLU A 23 11.69 -8.06 -1.53
C GLU A 23 12.93 -7.65 -0.73
N ALA A 24 13.72 -6.71 -1.24
CA ALA A 24 15.00 -6.31 -0.64
C ALA A 24 14.85 -5.55 0.69
N GLU A 25 13.73 -4.91 0.93
CA GLU A 25 13.50 -4.09 2.14
C GLU A 25 13.16 -4.90 3.40
N GLY A 26 13.45 -6.18 3.41
CA GLY A 26 13.16 -7.08 4.53
C GLY A 26 11.68 -7.30 4.83
N ASN A 27 10.81 -6.91 4.00
CA ASN A 27 9.64 -6.71 3.77
C ASN A 27 8.45 -7.17 4.22
N PRO A 28 7.95 -6.41 4.66
CA PRO A 28 6.81 -6.70 5.34
C PRO A 28 5.52 -6.59 4.63
N THR A 29 5.01 -5.43 4.51
CA THR A 29 3.72 -5.24 3.84
C THR A 29 3.87 -4.32 2.64
N MET A 30 2.88 -4.35 1.75
CA MET A 30 2.82 -3.42 0.62
C MET A 30 2.89 -1.97 1.10
N MET A 31 2.33 -1.70 2.28
CA MET A 31 2.31 -0.36 2.84
C MET A 31 3.68 0.13 3.28
N ASP A 32 4.51 -0.75 3.82
CA ASP A 32 5.86 -0.39 4.26
C ASP A 32 6.74 0.00 3.06
N VAL A 33 6.62 -0.70 1.96
CA VAL A 33 7.28 -0.33 0.70
C VAL A 33 6.79 1.04 0.20
N ILE A 34 5.49 1.29 0.24
CA ILE A 34 4.92 2.58 -0.20
C ILE A 34 5.42 3.72 0.69
N LEU A 35 5.50 3.53 2.00
CA LEU A 35 5.96 4.55 2.95
C LEU A 35 7.44 4.93 2.75
N ASN A 36 8.25 4.00 2.27
CA ASN A 36 9.66 4.25 1.99
C ASN A 36 9.88 5.04 0.69
N LEU A 37 8.85 5.22 -0.13
CA LEU A 37 8.95 6.04 -1.34
C LEU A 37 8.91 7.53 -1.00
N PRO A 38 9.94 8.33 -1.40
CA PRO A 38 9.98 9.76 -1.09
C PRO A 38 8.76 10.54 -1.60
N SER A 39 8.14 10.08 -2.67
CA SER A 39 6.94 10.70 -3.25
C SER A 39 5.66 10.39 -2.49
N MET A 40 5.70 9.51 -1.50
CA MET A 40 4.57 9.12 -0.66
C MET A 40 4.59 9.78 0.72
N SER A 41 5.38 10.84 0.88
CA SER A 41 5.38 11.64 2.11
C SER A 41 3.97 12.18 2.41
N GLY A 42 3.49 11.91 3.60
CA GLY A 42 2.10 12.24 4.00
C GLY A 42 1.09 11.11 3.80
N THR A 43 1.53 9.97 3.28
CA THR A 43 0.76 8.73 3.36
C THR A 43 0.64 8.31 4.82
N LEU A 44 -0.59 8.05 5.26
CA LEU A 44 -0.84 7.63 6.63
C LEU A 44 -0.89 6.10 6.69
N ASN A 45 -0.10 5.56 7.59
CA ASN A 45 -0.18 4.15 7.95
C ASN A 45 -1.40 3.89 8.84
N GLN A 46 -1.75 2.64 8.99
CA GLN A 46 -2.80 2.21 9.91
C GLN A 46 -2.60 2.71 11.36
N GLN A 47 -1.35 2.98 11.74
CA GLN A 47 -0.98 3.51 13.04
C GLN A 47 -1.21 5.02 13.20
N ASP A 48 -1.21 5.77 12.10
CA ASP A 48 -1.27 7.25 12.12
C ASP A 48 -2.69 7.81 12.21
N GLN A 49 -3.67 6.96 12.42
CA GLN A 49 -5.09 7.31 12.32
C GLN A 49 -5.66 8.08 13.50
N PHE A 50 -4.84 8.46 14.46
CA PHE A 50 -5.25 9.36 15.53
C PHE A 50 -5.74 10.72 15.05
N GLN A 51 -5.36 11.15 13.86
CA GLN A 51 -5.82 12.41 13.26
C GLN A 51 -7.05 12.26 12.35
N GLY A 52 -7.45 11.07 12.04
CA GLY A 52 -8.61 10.78 11.22
C GLY A 52 -9.84 10.58 12.10
N SER A 53 -10.85 11.40 11.94
CA SER A 53 -12.14 11.16 12.57
C SER A 53 -12.67 9.76 12.22
N GLY A 54 -12.52 8.85 13.12
CA GLY A 54 -13.24 7.62 13.48
C GLY A 54 -13.75 6.64 12.41
N VAL A 55 -13.89 7.04 11.17
CA VAL A 55 -14.65 6.25 10.17
C VAL A 55 -13.74 5.47 9.21
N ALA A 56 -12.46 5.80 9.14
CA ALA A 56 -11.50 5.16 8.24
C ALA A 56 -10.36 4.46 8.99
N THR A 57 -10.58 4.09 10.26
CA THR A 57 -9.58 3.39 11.07
C THR A 57 -9.26 2.02 10.47
N GLY A 58 -7.98 1.74 10.24
CA GLY A 58 -7.51 0.47 9.68
C GLY A 58 -7.28 0.48 8.17
N MET A 59 -7.68 1.53 7.46
CA MET A 59 -7.43 1.62 6.01
C MET A 59 -5.99 2.05 5.71
N LYS A 60 -5.40 1.42 4.73
CA LYS A 60 -4.10 1.77 4.17
C LYS A 60 -4.33 2.54 2.87
N ASN A 61 -4.20 3.86 2.90
CA ASN A 61 -4.40 4.69 1.70
C ASN A 61 -3.08 5.34 1.24
N ILE A 62 -3.02 5.72 -0.02
CA ILE A 62 -1.88 6.45 -0.57
C ILE A 62 -2.16 7.95 -0.54
N ASN A 63 -1.11 8.73 -0.31
CA ASN A 63 -1.17 10.19 -0.39
C ASN A 63 0.07 10.72 -1.11
N ILE A 64 -0.02 10.77 -2.43
CA ILE A 64 1.10 11.18 -3.26
C ILE A 64 1.41 12.66 -2.98
N ARG A 65 2.62 12.95 -2.52
CA ARG A 65 3.14 14.28 -2.19
C ARG A 65 2.37 15.04 -1.11
N GLY A 66 1.65 14.34 -0.23
CA GLY A 66 0.91 14.98 0.84
C GLY A 66 -0.31 15.79 0.39
N MET A 67 -0.75 15.64 -0.86
CA MET A 67 -1.82 16.48 -1.45
C MET A 67 -3.24 15.95 -1.23
N GLY A 68 -3.39 14.88 -0.46
CA GLY A 68 -4.66 14.23 -0.15
C GLY A 68 -4.79 12.86 -0.83
N GLY A 69 -5.32 11.89 -0.10
CA GLY A 69 -5.51 10.51 -0.58
C GLY A 69 -6.59 10.35 -1.66
N ASP A 70 -7.33 11.41 -1.92
CA ASP A 70 -8.42 11.51 -2.88
C ASP A 70 -7.98 11.97 -4.29
N ARG A 71 -6.73 12.41 -4.42
CA ARG A 71 -6.20 12.97 -5.66
C ARG A 71 -5.18 12.08 -6.35
N GLY A 72 -4.87 10.94 -5.75
CA GLY A 72 -4.00 9.91 -6.29
C GLY A 72 -4.80 8.72 -6.79
N LEU A 73 -4.61 8.34 -8.06
CA LEU A 73 -5.31 7.21 -8.65
C LEU A 73 -4.58 5.90 -8.38
N VAL A 74 -5.32 4.90 -7.90
CA VAL A 74 -4.83 3.53 -7.76
C VAL A 74 -5.37 2.66 -8.88
N LEU A 75 -4.47 1.93 -9.52
CA LEU A 75 -4.79 0.96 -10.55
C LEU A 75 -4.28 -0.44 -10.15
N LEU A 76 -5.01 -1.46 -10.55
CA LEU A 76 -4.58 -2.84 -10.53
C LEU A 76 -4.56 -3.39 -11.97
N ASN A 77 -3.39 -3.76 -12.45
CA ASN A 77 -3.20 -4.20 -13.84
C ASN A 77 -3.73 -3.18 -14.88
N GLY A 78 -3.61 -1.89 -14.57
CA GLY A 78 -4.09 -0.80 -15.43
C GLY A 78 -5.59 -0.53 -15.36
N LYS A 79 -6.33 -1.22 -14.48
CA LYS A 79 -7.75 -0.99 -14.24
C LYS A 79 -7.96 -0.23 -12.94
N ARG A 80 -8.91 0.69 -12.91
CA ARG A 80 -9.26 1.44 -11.69
C ARG A 80 -9.74 0.47 -10.62
N VAL A 81 -9.25 0.68 -9.40
CA VAL A 81 -9.75 -0.02 -8.22
C VAL A 81 -10.91 0.79 -7.64
N ALA A 82 -11.95 0.08 -7.23
CA ALA A 82 -13.08 0.71 -6.56
C ALA A 82 -12.62 1.30 -5.22
N PRO A 83 -13.02 2.52 -4.89
CA PRO A 83 -12.73 3.10 -3.59
C PRO A 83 -13.47 2.32 -2.48
N ALA A 84 -12.92 2.37 -1.28
CA ALA A 84 -13.58 1.79 -0.12
C ALA A 84 -14.92 2.51 0.16
N ALA A 85 -15.92 1.77 0.62
CA ALA A 85 -17.24 2.32 0.92
C ALA A 85 -17.28 3.20 2.20
N VAL A 86 -16.12 3.52 2.77
CA VAL A 86 -15.99 4.26 4.02
C VAL A 86 -15.70 5.73 3.73
N ARG A 87 -16.59 6.60 4.13
CA ARG A 87 -16.47 8.05 3.96
C ARG A 87 -15.52 8.64 5.01
N SER A 88 -14.50 9.37 4.58
CA SER A 88 -13.75 10.20 5.52
C SER A 88 -14.63 11.35 6.02
N ALA A 89 -14.64 11.59 7.33
CA ALA A 89 -15.46 12.65 7.91
C ALA A 89 -15.07 14.07 7.45
N LYS A 90 -13.87 14.24 6.91
CA LYS A 90 -13.36 15.54 6.43
C LYS A 90 -13.37 15.68 4.89
N SER A 91 -13.61 14.60 4.16
CA SER A 91 -13.58 14.60 2.70
C SER A 91 -14.74 13.79 2.15
N ALA A 92 -15.40 14.32 1.13
CA ALA A 92 -16.46 13.60 0.41
C ALA A 92 -15.92 12.45 -0.45
N VAL A 93 -14.62 12.22 -0.42
CA VAL A 93 -13.91 11.31 -1.30
C VAL A 93 -13.53 10.05 -0.56
N TYR A 94 -13.66 8.94 -1.24
CA TYR A 94 -13.39 7.60 -0.75
C TYR A 94 -11.99 7.17 -1.19
N PRO A 95 -11.05 6.96 -0.27
CA PRO A 95 -9.74 6.45 -0.64
C PRO A 95 -9.81 4.98 -1.06
N VAL A 96 -8.86 4.55 -1.86
CA VAL A 96 -8.65 3.12 -2.14
C VAL A 96 -7.83 2.52 -1.00
N ASP A 97 -8.30 1.40 -0.45
CA ASP A 97 -7.53 0.63 0.51
C ASP A 97 -6.53 -0.28 -0.22
N VAL A 98 -5.27 0.10 -0.16
CA VAL A 98 -4.18 -0.67 -0.79
C VAL A 98 -3.72 -1.85 0.07
N GLY A 99 -4.16 -1.93 1.31
CA GLY A 99 -3.86 -3.03 2.22
C GLY A 99 -4.49 -4.36 1.79
N ASN A 100 -5.49 -4.32 0.91
CA ASN A 100 -6.13 -5.53 0.38
C ASN A 100 -5.36 -6.20 -0.77
N PHE A 101 -4.19 -5.68 -1.15
CA PHE A 101 -3.40 -6.25 -2.22
C PHE A 101 -2.29 -7.13 -1.68
N PRO A 102 -2.37 -8.46 -1.81
CA PRO A 102 -1.32 -9.38 -1.34
C PRO A 102 0.00 -9.06 -2.02
N MET A 103 1.02 -8.73 -1.24
CA MET A 103 2.32 -8.37 -1.78
C MET A 103 2.97 -9.55 -2.54
N ILE A 104 2.74 -10.76 -2.08
CA ILE A 104 3.26 -11.98 -2.73
C ILE A 104 2.74 -12.14 -4.17
N ALA A 105 1.58 -11.57 -4.49
CA ALA A 105 0.99 -11.59 -5.82
C ALA A 105 1.53 -10.52 -6.76
N MET A 106 2.29 -9.52 -6.25
CA MET A 106 2.76 -8.40 -7.04
C MET A 106 4.05 -8.72 -7.77
N GLN A 107 4.10 -8.31 -9.04
CA GLN A 107 5.29 -8.37 -9.88
C GLN A 107 6.11 -7.08 -9.74
N ARG A 108 5.43 -5.93 -9.77
CA ARG A 108 6.01 -4.60 -9.65
C ARG A 108 4.95 -3.55 -9.36
N MET A 109 5.42 -2.40 -8.93
CA MET A 109 4.63 -1.18 -8.86
C MET A 109 5.16 -0.16 -9.86
N GLU A 110 4.26 0.63 -10.44
CA GLU A 110 4.58 1.71 -11.38
C GLU A 110 3.98 3.01 -10.85
N LEU A 111 4.83 3.97 -10.51
CA LEU A 111 4.40 5.27 -10.00
C LEU A 111 4.61 6.36 -11.06
N LEU A 112 3.52 6.84 -11.60
CA LEU A 112 3.49 8.00 -12.48
C LEU A 112 3.33 9.26 -11.61
N LYS A 113 4.38 10.08 -11.50
CA LYS A 113 4.40 11.24 -10.58
C LYS A 113 3.66 12.47 -11.10
N ASN A 114 3.52 12.61 -12.43
CA ASN A 114 2.92 13.79 -13.07
C ASN A 114 2.13 13.40 -14.31
N GLY A 115 1.25 14.29 -14.75
CA GLY A 115 0.56 14.11 -16.05
C GLY A 115 -0.52 13.05 -16.09
N GLY A 116 -0.82 12.40 -14.97
CA GLY A 116 -1.86 11.37 -14.92
C GLY A 116 -3.26 11.89 -15.26
N ALA A 117 -3.56 13.11 -14.91
CA ALA A 117 -4.87 13.71 -15.12
C ALA A 117 -5.28 13.81 -16.58
N VAL A 118 -4.33 13.98 -17.49
CA VAL A 118 -4.61 14.05 -18.94
C VAL A 118 -5.17 12.73 -19.46
N THR A 119 -4.66 11.61 -18.93
CA THR A 119 -5.05 10.27 -19.40
C THR A 119 -6.16 9.66 -18.56
N TYR A 120 -6.15 9.95 -17.25
CA TYR A 120 -7.00 9.25 -16.28
C TYR A 120 -8.06 10.14 -15.62
N GLY A 121 -8.05 11.45 -15.88
CA GLY A 121 -9.00 12.40 -15.32
C GLY A 121 -8.61 12.96 -13.95
N SER A 122 -9.57 13.63 -13.29
CA SER A 122 -9.36 14.41 -12.05
C SER A 122 -8.80 13.62 -10.87
N ASP A 123 -9.08 12.33 -10.82
CA ASP A 123 -8.62 11.47 -9.69
C ASP A 123 -7.12 11.21 -9.73
N ALA A 124 -6.46 11.51 -10.86
CA ALA A 124 -5.03 11.31 -11.06
C ALA A 124 -4.22 12.63 -11.06
N MET A 125 -4.69 13.63 -10.32
CA MET A 125 -4.06 14.96 -10.28
C MET A 125 -2.66 14.92 -9.67
N THR A 126 -2.46 14.17 -8.61
CA THR A 126 -1.17 14.08 -7.91
C THR A 126 -0.28 12.98 -8.45
N GLY A 127 -0.86 12.00 -9.14
CA GLY A 127 -0.17 10.88 -9.74
C GLY A 127 -1.03 9.63 -9.87
N VAL A 128 -0.41 8.58 -10.40
CA VAL A 128 -1.04 7.25 -10.57
C VAL A 128 -0.12 6.18 -10.01
N LEU A 129 -0.61 5.36 -9.11
CA LEU A 129 0.07 4.17 -8.62
C LEU A 129 -0.61 2.93 -9.24
N ASN A 130 0.13 2.19 -10.05
CA ASN A 130 -0.37 1.01 -10.74
C ASN A 130 0.33 -0.24 -10.21
N PHE A 131 -0.43 -1.14 -9.62
CA PHE A 131 0.03 -2.44 -9.17
C PHE A 131 -0.10 -3.45 -10.29
N ILE A 132 0.98 -4.14 -10.60
CA ILE A 132 1.03 -5.18 -11.62
C ILE A 132 1.22 -6.53 -10.94
N THR A 133 0.28 -7.42 -11.11
CA THR A 133 0.34 -8.77 -10.57
C THR A 133 1.26 -9.67 -11.39
N ARG A 134 1.78 -10.71 -10.76
CA ARG A 134 2.54 -11.78 -11.42
C ARG A 134 1.67 -12.42 -12.50
N ARG A 135 2.28 -12.77 -13.62
CA ARG A 135 1.63 -13.48 -14.71
C ARG A 135 2.41 -14.73 -15.03
N GLY A 136 1.69 -15.80 -15.33
CA GLY A 136 2.32 -17.07 -15.68
C GLY A 136 3.12 -17.70 -14.52
N PHE A 137 2.75 -17.38 -13.27
CA PHE A 137 3.36 -18.02 -12.13
C PHE A 137 2.92 -19.47 -12.05
N GLU A 138 3.89 -20.38 -11.98
CA GLU A 138 3.69 -21.81 -11.82
C GLU A 138 4.44 -22.28 -10.57
N GLY A 139 3.75 -23.01 -9.70
CA GLY A 139 4.32 -23.52 -8.46
C GLY A 139 3.61 -23.04 -7.22
N PHE A 140 4.32 -23.12 -6.11
CA PHE A 140 3.84 -22.76 -4.78
C PHE A 140 4.93 -22.00 -4.01
N GLU A 141 4.56 -20.89 -3.39
CA GLU A 141 5.47 -20.08 -2.59
C GLU A 141 4.75 -19.68 -1.31
N VAL A 142 5.44 -19.75 -0.17
CA VAL A 142 4.96 -19.30 1.14
C VAL A 142 5.99 -18.35 1.73
N LYS A 143 5.52 -17.25 2.29
CA LYS A 143 6.32 -16.32 3.08
C LYS A 143 5.68 -16.14 4.44
N ALA A 144 6.51 -16.10 5.48
CA ALA A 144 6.08 -15.80 6.83
C ALA A 144 7.08 -14.81 7.44
N ASN A 145 6.55 -13.69 7.94
CA ASN A 145 7.30 -12.66 8.61
C ASN A 145 6.77 -12.49 10.02
N PHE A 146 7.68 -12.40 10.97
CA PHE A 146 7.39 -12.14 12.36
C PHE A 146 8.28 -10.99 12.80
N SER A 147 7.68 -9.96 13.35
CA SER A 147 8.42 -8.86 13.96
C SER A 147 8.03 -8.75 15.41
N ASP A 148 9.02 -8.57 16.27
CA ASP A 148 8.83 -8.33 17.69
C ASP A 148 9.05 -6.84 17.97
N ASN A 149 8.14 -6.26 18.74
CA ASN A 149 8.24 -4.88 19.17
C ASN A 149 8.17 -4.86 20.70
N ASP A 150 9.12 -4.20 21.33
CA ASP A 150 9.15 -4.06 22.78
C ASP A 150 7.82 -3.48 23.32
N GLY A 151 7.15 -4.23 24.20
CA GLY A 151 5.83 -3.91 24.74
C GLY A 151 4.63 -4.37 23.89
N SER A 152 4.83 -5.24 22.90
CA SER A 152 3.77 -5.81 22.07
C SER A 152 4.08 -7.28 21.77
N ASP A 153 3.06 -8.08 21.48
CA ASP A 153 3.23 -9.47 21.02
C ASP A 153 3.75 -9.54 19.56
N GLY A 154 4.04 -8.37 18.97
CA GLY A 154 4.62 -8.26 17.65
C GLY A 154 3.61 -8.35 16.50
N ASP A 155 4.12 -8.22 15.29
CA ASP A 155 3.33 -8.30 14.06
C ASP A 155 3.60 -9.63 13.35
N GLN A 156 2.57 -10.22 12.78
CA GLN A 156 2.64 -11.48 12.06
C GLN A 156 2.05 -11.28 10.66
N ASN A 157 2.81 -11.67 9.65
CA ASN A 157 2.33 -11.69 8.28
C ASN A 157 2.65 -13.05 7.66
N VAL A 158 1.65 -13.74 7.18
CA VAL A 158 1.78 -15.00 6.46
C VAL A 158 1.09 -14.88 5.12
N SER A 159 1.83 -15.13 4.05
CA SER A 159 1.29 -15.08 2.70
C SER A 159 1.65 -16.33 1.92
N MET A 160 0.75 -16.75 1.05
CA MET A 160 0.97 -17.86 0.16
C MET A 160 0.44 -17.56 -1.24
N ILE A 161 1.10 -18.11 -2.23
CA ILE A 161 0.68 -18.06 -3.62
C ILE A 161 0.83 -19.43 -4.25
N TRP A 162 -0.17 -19.81 -5.00
CA TRP A 162 -0.16 -21.01 -5.84
C TRP A 162 -0.59 -20.65 -7.25
N GLY A 163 0.08 -21.21 -8.22
CA GLY A 163 -0.25 -20.98 -9.61
C GLY A 163 -0.01 -22.20 -10.49
N THR A 164 -0.84 -22.32 -11.48
CA THR A 164 -0.73 -23.33 -12.52
C THR A 164 -1.24 -22.78 -13.85
N GLY A 165 -0.71 -23.28 -14.94
CA GLY A 165 -1.18 -22.82 -16.22
C GLY A 165 -0.58 -23.59 -17.40
N ASN A 166 -1.00 -23.16 -18.57
CA ASN A 166 -0.46 -23.58 -19.84
C ASN A 166 -0.42 -22.39 -20.81
N SER A 167 -0.05 -22.62 -22.05
CA SER A 167 0.04 -21.57 -23.08
C SER A 167 -1.28 -20.84 -23.35
N SER A 168 -2.42 -21.39 -22.94
CA SER A 168 -3.75 -20.86 -23.24
C SER A 168 -4.48 -20.29 -22.02
N ALA A 169 -4.19 -20.83 -20.83
CA ALA A 169 -4.85 -20.41 -19.59
C ALA A 169 -3.87 -20.46 -18.41
N ASN A 170 -3.99 -19.50 -17.52
CA ASN A 170 -3.20 -19.43 -16.30
C ASN A 170 -4.12 -19.08 -15.12
N LEU A 171 -3.97 -19.81 -14.03
CA LEU A 171 -4.67 -19.57 -12.76
C LEU A 171 -3.63 -19.29 -11.68
N MET A 172 -3.85 -18.22 -10.93
CA MET A 172 -3.05 -17.85 -9.78
C MET A 172 -3.97 -17.50 -8.62
N ILE A 173 -3.68 -18.05 -7.45
CA ILE A 173 -4.38 -17.78 -6.21
C ILE A 173 -3.34 -17.30 -5.20
N ALA A 174 -3.59 -16.13 -4.59
CA ALA A 174 -2.76 -15.59 -3.53
C ALA A 174 -3.63 -15.27 -2.32
N ILE A 175 -3.12 -15.59 -1.14
CA ILE A 175 -3.77 -15.33 0.14
C ILE A 175 -2.74 -14.71 1.05
N GLU A 176 -3.15 -13.68 1.80
CA GLU A 176 -2.33 -13.02 2.80
C GLU A 176 -3.14 -12.88 4.09
N TYR A 177 -2.49 -13.20 5.20
CA TYR A 177 -3.00 -12.99 6.54
C TYR A 177 -2.04 -12.08 7.29
N GLU A 178 -2.55 -10.96 7.77
CA GLU A 178 -1.81 -10.00 8.58
C GLU A 178 -2.49 -9.88 9.94
N LYS A 179 -1.71 -10.04 11.00
CA LYS A 179 -2.11 -9.76 12.37
C LYS A 179 -1.12 -8.77 12.96
N ARG A 180 -1.64 -7.66 13.46
CA ARG A 180 -0.87 -6.64 14.18
C ARG A 180 -1.41 -6.52 15.58
N ASP A 181 -0.56 -6.68 16.57
CA ASP A 181 -0.96 -6.54 17.96
C ASP A 181 -0.96 -5.06 18.41
N ARG A 182 -1.72 -4.84 19.46
CA ARG A 182 -1.82 -3.50 20.03
C ARG A 182 -0.48 -3.16 20.69
N LEU A 183 -0.06 -1.92 20.47
CA LEU A 183 1.01 -1.32 21.24
C LEU A 183 0.43 -0.17 22.07
N PRO A 184 0.00 -0.43 23.31
CA PRO A 184 -0.61 0.59 24.13
C PRO A 184 0.37 1.71 24.42
N ILE A 185 -0.12 2.94 24.35
CA ILE A 185 0.73 4.11 24.53
C ILE A 185 1.33 4.20 25.94
N TRP A 186 0.66 3.61 26.95
CA TRP A 186 1.15 3.57 28.34
C TRP A 186 2.29 2.58 28.57
N GLU A 187 2.58 1.68 27.63
CA GLU A 187 3.75 0.81 27.68
C GLU A 187 4.99 1.46 27.09
N ARG A 188 4.85 2.68 26.55
CA ARG A 188 5.94 3.46 26.02
C ARG A 188 6.65 4.24 27.11
N ASN A 189 7.93 4.01 27.31
CA ASN A 189 8.76 4.67 28.33
C ASN A 189 8.91 6.18 28.16
N PHE A 190 8.52 6.73 27.00
CA PHE A 190 8.59 8.16 26.73
C PHE A 190 7.29 8.91 27.03
N VAL A 191 6.23 8.22 27.41
CA VAL A 191 4.96 8.84 27.77
C VAL A 191 4.82 8.90 29.28
N ASP A 192 4.85 10.09 29.83
CA ASP A 192 4.60 10.32 31.27
C ASP A 192 3.09 10.53 31.50
N TYR A 193 2.45 9.52 32.06
CA TYR A 193 1.04 9.58 32.47
C TYR A 193 0.79 10.22 33.81
N SER A 194 1.83 10.70 34.49
CA SER A 194 1.70 11.39 35.78
C SER A 194 1.06 12.78 35.64
N SER A 195 0.98 13.32 34.43
CA SER A 195 0.31 14.59 34.17
C SER A 195 -1.21 14.43 34.24
N PRO A 196 -1.92 15.21 35.07
CA PRO A 196 -3.37 15.13 35.20
C PRO A 196 -4.14 15.48 33.92
N THR A 197 -3.49 16.05 32.93
CA THR A 197 -4.07 16.41 31.63
C THR A 197 -3.88 15.34 30.54
N GLY A 198 -3.07 14.27 30.82
CA GLY A 198 -2.81 13.21 29.86
C GLY A 198 -2.02 13.60 28.61
N TRP A 199 -1.51 14.86 28.57
CA TRP A 199 -0.67 15.39 27.48
C TRP A 199 0.59 16.01 28.07
N PRO A 200 1.74 15.81 27.45
CA PRO A 200 2.98 16.50 27.86
C PRO A 200 2.89 18.00 27.66
#